data_ff43bb2868fb39f0e84488dca0d43ef6
#
_entry.id   ff43bb2868fb39f0e84488dca0d43ef6
#
_cell.length_a   1.000
_cell.length_b   1.000
_cell.length_c   1.000
_cell.angle_alpha   90.00
_cell.angle_beta   90.00
_cell.angle_gamma   90.00
#
_symmetry.space_group_name_H-M   'P 1'
#
loop_
_entity.id
_entity.type
_entity.pdbx_description
1 polymer ?
#
loop_
_entity_poly.entity_id
_entity_poly.type
_entity_poly.pdbx_seq_one_letter_code
_entity_poly.pdbx_strand_id
1 'polypeptide(L)'
;MIFKLAWRNACRSAGDYFVYVMTVIILAALLCVAHCVAAVGQRQAGFQTASLPLLIVVILVLLVGVLNRFIVAQRAQELAVYLLMGMEKSRLISLFLLELFCIGIVCCGIGILLGCGAAGILFSGQMSFAEVLPQLGASAVQTAVWFLLAQLLSAYPVYRKLSRLQIRQLFMKHRLLLPPDPEKQKDWRRRLWGSLSVYVFLLILMVIGKEEIVMIAIAFIAVPLLISIYAFYQYLAAAASGLRRDCPAILLEKDRLLTLAEFTASSNNGIILNAVFCACLIFAFTAFCFGTLLFTEGLVIYDPQPQRWMGFLQINIGLIFLVLYFSMLSLTQILKLRRQKRSLDILCSLGKSQTALNRWLDRQIVINLGLPVLMSVVLLGSAAPFVNFELNRVIPSAMQNILFQIAGIFALCFAGLYGIYACAAIVYNRRCLRRSSTQPK
;
A
#
# COMPACT_ATOMS: atom_id res chain seq x y z
N MET A 1 35.10 10.24 6.39
CA MET A 1 34.48 11.53 6.78
C MET A 1 33.00 11.59 6.44
N ILE A 2 32.58 11.26 5.21
CA ILE A 2 31.18 11.30 4.72
C ILE A 2 30.26 10.38 5.53
N PHE A 3 30.67 9.13 5.83
CA PHE A 3 29.89 8.19 6.63
C PHE A 3 29.58 8.69 8.05
N LYS A 4 30.57 9.26 8.74
CA LYS A 4 30.40 9.84 10.08
C LYS A 4 29.44 11.03 10.07
N LEU A 5 29.49 11.83 9.01
CA LEU A 5 28.57 12.96 8.80
C LEU A 5 27.14 12.46 8.51
N ALA A 6 26.98 11.44 7.65
CA ALA A 6 25.69 10.84 7.33
C ALA A 6 24.99 10.25 8.56
N TRP A 7 25.73 9.49 9.36
CA TRP A 7 25.23 8.90 10.61
C TRP A 7 24.80 9.95 11.63
N ARG A 8 25.64 10.98 11.82
CA ARG A 8 25.33 12.08 12.75
C ARG A 8 24.13 12.91 12.31
N ASN A 9 23.94 13.10 11.00
CA ASN A 9 22.76 13.73 10.42
C ASN A 9 21.52 12.88 10.63
N ALA A 10 21.59 11.57 10.39
CA ALA A 10 20.49 10.64 10.59
C ALA A 10 20.00 10.67 12.04
N CYS A 11 20.91 10.62 13.01
CA CYS A 11 20.57 10.69 14.43
C CYS A 11 19.94 12.05 14.82
N ARG A 12 20.43 13.15 14.26
CA ARG A 12 19.90 14.50 14.54
C ARG A 12 18.50 14.72 13.94
N SER A 13 18.21 14.11 12.81
CA SER A 13 16.92 14.21 12.11
C SER A 13 15.99 13.03 12.41
N ALA A 14 16.22 12.27 13.48
CA ALA A 14 15.47 11.03 13.80
C ALA A 14 13.94 11.23 13.80
N GLY A 15 13.45 12.40 14.25
CA GLY A 15 12.03 12.73 14.22
C GLY A 15 11.42 12.78 12.81
N ASP A 16 12.20 13.19 11.81
CA ASP A 16 11.77 13.27 10.42
C ASP A 16 11.78 11.90 9.76
N TYR A 17 12.70 11.02 10.17
CA TYR A 17 12.81 9.66 9.67
C TYR A 17 11.91 8.65 10.41
N PHE A 18 11.26 9.03 11.52
CA PHE A 18 10.46 8.09 12.32
C PHE A 18 9.44 7.31 11.51
N VAL A 19 8.69 8.00 10.64
CA VAL A 19 7.66 7.37 9.79
C VAL A 19 8.32 6.41 8.77
N TYR A 20 9.45 6.80 8.21
CA TYR A 20 10.24 5.97 7.31
C TYR A 20 10.71 4.68 8.01
N VAL A 21 11.36 4.83 9.15
CA VAL A 21 11.93 3.74 9.96
C VAL A 21 10.84 2.73 10.32
N MET A 22 9.71 3.19 10.90
CA MET A 22 8.60 2.31 11.28
C MET A 22 8.03 1.53 10.10
N THR A 23 7.84 2.22 8.97
CA THR A 23 7.27 1.56 7.77
C THR A 23 8.23 0.55 7.18
N VAL A 24 9.52 0.88 7.09
CA VAL A 24 10.53 -0.01 6.52
C VAL A 24 10.74 -1.25 7.40
N ILE A 25 10.71 -1.10 8.74
CA ILE A 25 10.76 -2.23 9.67
C ILE A 25 9.58 -3.18 9.45
N ILE A 26 8.35 -2.66 9.39
CA ILE A 26 7.16 -3.48 9.18
C ILE A 26 7.22 -4.21 7.84
N LEU A 27 7.63 -3.52 6.76
CA LEU A 27 7.75 -4.13 5.44
C LEU A 27 8.82 -5.22 5.38
N ALA A 28 9.97 -5.00 6.04
CA ALA A 28 11.03 -6.00 6.12
C ALA A 28 10.58 -7.23 6.94
N ALA A 29 9.83 -7.01 8.04
CA ALA A 29 9.25 -8.08 8.83
C ALA A 29 8.23 -8.90 8.02
N LEU A 30 7.31 -8.24 7.30
CA LEU A 30 6.35 -8.92 6.44
C LEU A 30 7.01 -9.68 5.30
N LEU A 31 8.08 -9.14 4.71
CA LEU A 31 8.86 -9.83 3.70
C LEU A 31 9.53 -11.09 4.26
N CYS A 32 10.05 -11.04 5.49
CA CYS A 32 10.62 -12.20 6.16
C CYS A 32 9.57 -13.29 6.42
N VAL A 33 8.40 -12.91 6.94
CA VAL A 33 7.27 -13.85 7.12
C VAL A 33 6.84 -14.46 5.80
N ALA A 34 6.78 -13.68 4.73
CA ALA A 34 6.41 -14.16 3.39
C ALA A 34 7.42 -15.17 2.83
N HIS A 35 8.73 -14.95 3.02
CA HIS A 35 9.74 -15.93 2.63
C HIS A 35 9.63 -17.21 3.45
N CYS A 36 9.31 -17.11 4.76
CA CYS A 36 9.10 -18.26 5.61
C CYS A 36 7.85 -19.06 5.18
N VAL A 37 6.73 -18.37 4.90
CA VAL A 37 5.51 -19.00 4.37
C VAL A 37 5.78 -19.69 3.03
N ALA A 38 6.56 -19.06 2.14
CA ALA A 38 6.94 -19.67 0.86
C ALA A 38 7.82 -20.92 1.03
N ALA A 39 8.79 -20.87 1.94
CA ALA A 39 9.70 -22.00 2.21
C ALA A 39 8.96 -23.20 2.83
N VAL A 40 8.05 -22.95 3.78
CA VAL A 40 7.20 -23.98 4.39
C VAL A 40 6.22 -24.55 3.35
N GLY A 41 5.61 -23.70 2.52
CA GLY A 41 4.68 -24.13 1.46
C GLY A 41 5.33 -25.06 0.45
N GLN A 42 6.55 -24.78 0.04
CA GLN A 42 7.29 -25.63 -0.88
C GLN A 42 7.59 -27.01 -0.28
N ARG A 43 7.91 -27.08 1.02
CA ARG A 43 8.24 -28.35 1.69
C ARG A 43 7.02 -29.20 2.01
N GLN A 44 5.95 -28.58 2.52
CA GLN A 44 4.80 -29.31 3.07
C GLN A 44 3.69 -29.56 2.04
N ALA A 45 3.48 -28.64 1.12
CA ALA A 45 2.41 -28.72 0.13
C ALA A 45 2.91 -28.95 -1.31
N GLY A 46 4.23 -28.98 -1.53
CA GLY A 46 4.80 -29.04 -2.89
C GLY A 46 4.45 -27.84 -3.77
N PHE A 47 3.88 -26.81 -3.19
CA PHE A 47 3.33 -25.67 -3.90
C PHE A 47 4.34 -24.53 -3.96
N GLN A 48 4.67 -24.09 -5.17
CA GLN A 48 5.58 -22.95 -5.36
C GLN A 48 4.89 -21.62 -5.08
N THR A 49 5.04 -21.10 -3.86
CA THR A 49 4.56 -19.78 -3.46
C THR A 49 5.61 -18.68 -3.67
N ALA A 50 6.61 -18.91 -4.54
CA ALA A 50 7.67 -17.94 -4.81
C ALA A 50 7.18 -16.59 -5.35
N SER A 51 5.99 -16.53 -5.92
CA SER A 51 5.34 -15.30 -6.37
C SER A 51 4.97 -14.33 -5.23
N LEU A 52 4.69 -14.84 -4.02
CA LEU A 52 4.29 -14.01 -2.88
C LEU A 52 5.41 -13.08 -2.40
N PRO A 53 6.63 -13.56 -2.07
CA PRO A 53 7.73 -12.67 -1.70
C PRO A 53 8.05 -11.65 -2.80
N LEU A 54 8.04 -12.05 -4.07
CA LEU A 54 8.30 -11.17 -5.19
C LEU A 54 7.28 -10.03 -5.28
N LEU A 55 5.99 -10.32 -5.09
CA LEU A 55 4.95 -9.29 -5.06
C LEU A 55 5.16 -8.30 -3.92
N ILE A 56 5.53 -8.78 -2.73
CA ILE A 56 5.84 -7.93 -1.57
C ILE A 56 7.09 -7.07 -1.86
N VAL A 57 8.11 -7.61 -2.52
CA VAL A 57 9.29 -6.84 -2.95
C VAL A 57 8.89 -5.70 -3.91
N VAL A 58 8.02 -5.95 -4.88
CA VAL A 58 7.51 -4.90 -5.79
C VAL A 58 6.79 -3.80 -5.00
N ILE A 59 5.92 -4.17 -4.07
CA ILE A 59 5.22 -3.22 -3.20
C ILE A 59 6.23 -2.44 -2.34
N LEU A 60 7.24 -3.11 -1.79
CA LEU A 60 8.30 -2.50 -1.00
C LEU A 60 9.08 -1.46 -1.82
N VAL A 61 9.49 -1.78 -3.05
CA VAL A 61 10.17 -0.84 -3.94
C VAL A 61 9.33 0.40 -4.21
N LEU A 62 8.05 0.21 -4.51
CA LEU A 62 7.12 1.32 -4.76
C LEU A 62 6.97 2.21 -3.53
N LEU A 63 6.78 1.60 -2.36
CA LEU A 63 6.54 2.32 -1.12
C LEU A 63 7.78 3.05 -0.62
N VAL A 64 8.93 2.37 -0.57
CA VAL A 64 10.21 2.98 -0.20
C VAL A 64 10.55 4.11 -1.19
N GLY A 65 10.26 3.92 -2.48
CA GLY A 65 10.41 4.99 -3.47
C GLY A 65 9.53 6.22 -3.20
N VAL A 66 8.30 6.03 -2.74
CA VAL A 66 7.40 7.13 -2.32
C VAL A 66 7.93 7.81 -1.06
N LEU A 67 8.37 7.03 -0.08
CA LEU A 67 8.95 7.53 1.17
C LEU A 67 10.22 8.33 0.94
N ASN A 68 11.13 7.81 0.13
CA ASN A 68 12.37 8.49 -0.23
C ASN A 68 12.09 9.86 -0.88
N ARG A 69 11.11 9.93 -1.79
CA ARG A 69 10.69 11.21 -2.41
C ARG A 69 10.09 12.18 -1.39
N PHE A 70 9.38 11.65 -0.40
CA PHE A 70 8.82 12.46 0.68
C PHE A 70 9.94 13.06 1.54
N ILE A 71 10.93 12.27 1.95
CA ILE A 71 12.07 12.75 2.75
C ILE A 71 12.86 13.81 1.99
N VAL A 72 13.12 13.59 0.69
CA VAL A 72 13.76 14.61 -0.18
C VAL A 72 12.98 15.91 -0.15
N ALA A 73 11.65 15.85 -0.28
CA ALA A 73 10.81 17.05 -0.26
C ALA A 73 10.79 17.74 1.11
N GLN A 74 10.89 16.97 2.19
CA GLN A 74 10.95 17.51 3.56
C GLN A 74 12.27 18.22 3.82
N ARG A 75 13.39 17.66 3.37
CA ARG A 75 14.75 18.19 3.58
C ARG A 75 15.26 19.06 2.42
N ALA A 76 14.39 19.43 1.47
CA ALA A 76 14.78 20.17 0.29
C ALA A 76 15.50 21.50 0.62
N GLN A 77 15.08 22.20 1.67
CA GLN A 77 15.71 23.45 2.11
C GLN A 77 17.11 23.23 2.69
N GLU A 78 17.32 22.18 3.49
CA GLU A 78 18.64 21.81 4.01
C GLU A 78 19.59 21.45 2.88
N LEU A 79 19.12 20.63 1.93
CA LEU A 79 19.90 20.26 0.75
C LEU A 79 20.28 21.47 -0.10
N ALA A 80 19.36 22.44 -0.23
CA ALA A 80 19.62 23.70 -0.93
C ALA A 80 20.69 24.54 -0.24
N VAL A 81 20.70 24.61 1.10
CA VAL A 81 21.72 25.33 1.88
C VAL A 81 23.11 24.70 1.69
N TYR A 82 23.23 23.37 1.68
CA TYR A 82 24.52 22.70 1.41
C TYR A 82 25.06 23.05 0.00
N LEU A 83 24.18 23.13 -1.01
CA LEU A 83 24.58 23.55 -2.35
C LEU A 83 25.02 25.01 -2.39
N LEU A 84 24.37 25.91 -1.64
CA LEU A 84 24.78 27.32 -1.53
C LEU A 84 26.09 27.49 -0.82
N MET A 85 26.42 26.60 0.14
CA MET A 85 27.74 26.60 0.81
C MET A 85 28.85 26.00 -0.06
N GLY A 86 28.58 25.71 -1.36
CA GLY A 86 29.58 25.26 -2.30
C GLY A 86 29.78 23.74 -2.37
N MET A 87 28.91 22.93 -1.72
CA MET A 87 28.99 21.49 -1.86
C MET A 87 28.64 21.06 -3.29
N GLU A 88 29.48 20.22 -3.86
CA GLU A 88 29.24 19.63 -5.17
C GLU A 88 27.98 18.76 -5.18
N LYS A 89 27.15 18.89 -6.22
CA LYS A 89 25.86 18.21 -6.33
C LYS A 89 25.98 16.69 -6.27
N SER A 90 27.01 16.12 -6.87
CA SER A 90 27.26 14.67 -6.82
C SER A 90 27.55 14.17 -5.41
N ARG A 91 28.37 14.92 -4.65
CA ARG A 91 28.68 14.61 -3.24
C ARG A 91 27.46 14.71 -2.33
N LEU A 92 26.60 15.71 -2.56
CA LEU A 92 25.36 15.88 -1.81
C LEU A 92 24.41 14.69 -2.03
N ILE A 93 24.24 14.26 -3.29
CA ILE A 93 23.38 13.12 -3.64
C ILE A 93 23.92 11.84 -3.00
N SER A 94 25.22 11.59 -3.10
CA SER A 94 25.87 10.42 -2.52
C SER A 94 25.70 10.38 -1.00
N LEU A 95 25.87 11.53 -0.32
CA LEU A 95 25.69 11.64 1.13
C LEU A 95 24.25 11.29 1.53
N PHE A 96 23.26 11.83 0.81
CA PHE A 96 21.86 11.58 1.10
C PHE A 96 21.47 10.12 0.85
N LEU A 97 21.93 9.52 -0.25
CA LEU A 97 21.65 8.11 -0.55
C LEU A 97 22.33 7.17 0.45
N LEU A 98 23.55 7.49 0.87
CA LEU A 98 24.27 6.74 1.91
C LEU A 98 23.52 6.79 3.25
N GLU A 99 23.00 7.97 3.62
CA GLU A 99 22.18 8.14 4.83
C GLU A 99 20.96 7.24 4.82
N LEU A 100 20.18 7.24 3.71
CA LEU A 100 19.02 6.36 3.54
C LEU A 100 19.39 4.88 3.55
N PHE A 101 20.53 4.52 2.95
CA PHE A 101 21.01 3.15 2.90
C PHE A 101 21.39 2.63 4.28
N CYS A 102 22.12 3.43 5.07
CA CYS A 102 22.49 3.07 6.46
C CYS A 102 21.25 2.87 7.33
N ILE A 103 20.27 3.78 7.26
CA ILE A 103 19.02 3.65 8.00
C ILE A 103 18.29 2.37 7.53
N GLY A 104 18.24 2.11 6.22
CA GLY A 104 17.62 0.93 5.64
C GLY A 104 18.22 -0.39 6.15
N ILE A 105 19.55 -0.49 6.28
CA ILE A 105 20.22 -1.69 6.82
C ILE A 105 19.81 -1.94 8.28
N VAL A 106 19.80 -0.92 9.10
CA VAL A 106 19.38 -1.04 10.52
C VAL A 106 17.91 -1.49 10.60
N CYS A 107 17.04 -0.86 9.81
CA CYS A 107 15.62 -1.24 9.75
C CYS A 107 15.41 -2.68 9.23
N CYS A 108 16.23 -3.12 8.28
CA CYS A 108 16.19 -4.50 7.78
C CYS A 108 16.55 -5.50 8.89
N GLY A 109 17.62 -5.25 9.63
CA GLY A 109 18.03 -6.11 10.75
C GLY A 109 16.94 -6.26 11.82
N ILE A 110 16.34 -5.13 12.24
CA ILE A 110 15.22 -5.13 13.20
C ILE A 110 13.99 -5.83 12.60
N GLY A 111 13.69 -5.55 11.33
CA GLY A 111 12.57 -6.16 10.62
C GLY A 111 12.69 -7.67 10.50
N ILE A 112 13.89 -8.18 10.18
CA ILE A 112 14.17 -9.63 10.13
C ILE A 112 13.96 -10.27 11.51
N LEU A 113 14.46 -9.67 12.59
CA LEU A 113 14.26 -10.18 13.94
C LEU A 113 12.78 -10.28 14.30
N LEU A 114 12.01 -9.22 14.03
CA LEU A 114 10.57 -9.21 14.27
C LEU A 114 9.82 -10.20 13.35
N GLY A 115 10.25 -10.31 12.10
CA GLY A 115 9.67 -11.23 11.13
C GLY A 115 9.92 -12.70 11.49
N CYS A 116 11.11 -13.05 11.91
CA CYS A 116 11.44 -14.39 12.43
C CYS A 116 10.62 -14.73 13.68
N GLY A 117 10.48 -13.77 14.61
CA GLY A 117 9.64 -13.94 15.79
C GLY A 117 8.17 -14.17 15.43
N ALA A 118 7.62 -13.35 14.53
CA ALA A 118 6.24 -13.49 14.06
C ALA A 118 6.02 -14.82 13.32
N ALA A 119 6.93 -15.23 12.43
CA ALA A 119 6.86 -16.51 11.74
C ALA A 119 6.97 -17.69 12.72
N GLY A 120 7.85 -17.62 13.72
CA GLY A 120 7.93 -18.62 14.78
C GLY A 120 6.62 -18.79 15.53
N ILE A 121 5.94 -17.70 15.89
CA ILE A 121 4.62 -17.73 16.53
C ILE A 121 3.56 -18.34 15.59
N LEU A 122 3.52 -17.93 14.33
CA LEU A 122 2.54 -18.41 13.34
C LEU A 122 2.64 -19.92 13.14
N PHE A 123 3.86 -20.49 13.10
CA PHE A 123 4.06 -21.92 12.85
C PHE A 123 4.15 -22.78 14.12
N SER A 124 4.22 -22.19 15.32
CA SER A 124 4.36 -22.93 16.59
C SER A 124 3.25 -23.92 16.89
N GLY A 125 2.03 -23.69 16.34
CA GLY A 125 0.88 -24.59 16.49
C GLY A 125 0.87 -25.77 15.50
N GLN A 126 1.72 -25.77 14.47
CA GLN A 126 1.69 -26.74 13.37
C GLN A 126 2.98 -27.56 13.23
N MET A 127 4.10 -26.99 13.66
CA MET A 127 5.44 -27.60 13.50
C MET A 127 6.26 -27.45 14.77
N SER A 128 7.21 -28.37 15.00
CA SER A 128 8.16 -28.25 16.09
C SER A 128 9.16 -27.13 15.81
N PHE A 129 9.65 -26.46 16.87
CA PHE A 129 10.61 -25.36 16.74
C PHE A 129 11.90 -25.79 15.99
N ALA A 130 12.33 -27.05 16.19
CA ALA A 130 13.51 -27.60 15.51
C ALA A 130 13.33 -27.68 13.98
N GLU A 131 12.12 -27.88 13.50
CA GLU A 131 11.81 -27.93 12.06
C GLU A 131 11.67 -26.55 11.42
N VAL A 132 11.22 -25.57 12.20
CA VAL A 132 11.03 -24.18 11.73
C VAL A 132 12.36 -23.41 11.70
N LEU A 133 13.26 -23.67 12.63
CA LEU A 133 14.52 -22.92 12.80
C LEU A 133 15.42 -22.84 11.54
N PRO A 134 15.67 -23.93 10.79
CA PRO A 134 16.46 -23.85 9.55
C PRO A 134 15.80 -23.00 8.47
N GLN A 135 14.46 -23.01 8.44
CA GLN A 135 13.70 -22.22 7.47
C GLN A 135 13.71 -20.73 7.81
N LEU A 136 13.68 -20.38 9.11
CA LEU A 136 13.83 -19.02 9.56
C LEU A 136 15.20 -18.43 9.15
N GLY A 137 16.29 -19.21 9.31
CA GLY A 137 17.62 -18.78 8.90
C GLY A 137 17.72 -18.54 7.39
N ALA A 138 17.23 -19.46 6.56
CA ALA A 138 17.20 -19.31 5.11
C ALA A 138 16.35 -18.11 4.67
N SER A 139 15.16 -17.95 5.28
CA SER A 139 14.25 -16.85 5.00
C SER A 139 14.84 -15.49 5.40
N ALA A 140 15.60 -15.42 6.49
CA ALA A 140 16.30 -14.22 6.93
C ALA A 140 17.35 -13.78 5.89
N VAL A 141 18.16 -14.70 5.38
CA VAL A 141 19.15 -14.41 4.33
C VAL A 141 18.48 -13.96 3.04
N GLN A 142 17.45 -14.67 2.59
CA GLN A 142 16.69 -14.29 1.39
C GLN A 142 16.08 -12.90 1.55
N THR A 143 15.49 -12.61 2.73
CA THR A 143 14.93 -11.30 3.04
C THR A 143 15.97 -10.20 2.96
N ALA A 144 17.15 -10.41 3.52
CA ALA A 144 18.24 -9.43 3.46
C ALA A 144 18.65 -9.13 2.01
N VAL A 145 18.81 -10.15 1.18
CA VAL A 145 19.18 -10.00 -0.25
C VAL A 145 18.10 -9.23 -1.01
N TRP A 146 16.84 -9.66 -0.92
CA TRP A 146 15.74 -9.01 -1.63
C TRP A 146 15.47 -7.60 -1.14
N PHE A 147 15.62 -7.35 0.17
CA PHE A 147 15.48 -6.03 0.74
C PHE A 147 16.57 -5.08 0.24
N LEU A 148 17.83 -5.51 0.20
CA LEU A 148 18.94 -4.72 -0.34
C LEU A 148 18.74 -4.38 -1.82
N LEU A 149 18.29 -5.35 -2.62
CA LEU A 149 17.93 -5.12 -4.02
C LEU A 149 16.80 -4.09 -4.16
N ALA A 150 15.76 -4.21 -3.34
CA ALA A 150 14.64 -3.26 -3.33
C ALA A 150 15.09 -1.86 -2.93
N GLN A 151 15.99 -1.75 -1.95
CA GLN A 151 16.55 -0.48 -1.50
C GLN A 151 17.36 0.21 -2.62
N LEU A 152 18.22 -0.54 -3.31
CA LEU A 152 18.97 -0.03 -4.46
C LEU A 152 18.06 0.41 -5.60
N LEU A 153 17.06 -0.40 -5.92
CA LEU A 153 16.11 -0.09 -7.00
C LEU A 153 15.27 1.14 -6.67
N SER A 154 14.85 1.31 -5.42
CA SER A 154 14.11 2.49 -4.96
C SER A 154 14.96 3.77 -4.88
N ALA A 155 16.27 3.64 -4.75
CA ALA A 155 17.20 4.77 -4.73
C ALA A 155 17.40 5.39 -6.12
N TYR A 156 17.30 4.61 -7.20
CA TYR A 156 17.51 5.07 -8.58
C TYR A 156 16.60 6.25 -9.00
N PRO A 157 15.26 6.21 -8.83
CA PRO A 157 14.40 7.33 -9.17
C PRO A 157 14.68 8.57 -8.33
N VAL A 158 15.17 8.41 -7.10
CA VAL A 158 15.58 9.53 -6.25
C VAL A 158 16.86 10.17 -6.77
N TYR A 159 17.86 9.37 -7.09
CA TYR A 159 19.09 9.82 -7.75
C TYR A 159 18.78 10.61 -9.02
N ARG A 160 17.99 10.03 -9.94
CA ARG A 160 17.60 10.67 -11.21
C ARG A 160 16.84 11.99 -11.00
N LYS A 161 15.99 12.05 -9.97
CA LYS A 161 15.27 13.29 -9.64
C LYS A 161 16.20 14.36 -9.08
N LEU A 162 17.02 14.03 -8.10
CA LEU A 162 17.97 14.96 -7.48
C LEU A 162 19.01 15.46 -8.48
N SER A 163 19.51 14.61 -9.39
CA SER A 163 20.47 15.01 -10.43
C SER A 163 19.91 16.05 -11.42
N ARG A 164 18.60 16.04 -11.67
CA ARG A 164 17.91 16.96 -12.60
C ARG A 164 17.40 18.24 -11.94
N LEU A 165 17.26 18.27 -10.60
CA LEU A 165 16.73 19.44 -9.90
C LEU A 165 17.73 20.60 -9.93
N GLN A 166 17.20 21.81 -10.21
CA GLN A 166 17.93 23.06 -10.10
C GLN A 166 17.80 23.61 -8.66
N ILE A 167 18.80 24.36 -8.18
CA ILE A 167 18.82 24.96 -6.84
C ILE A 167 17.53 25.79 -6.60
N ARG A 168 17.10 26.57 -7.59
CA ARG A 168 15.86 27.36 -7.53
C ARG A 168 14.62 26.52 -7.26
N GLN A 169 14.56 25.29 -7.80
CA GLN A 169 13.41 24.38 -7.61
C GLN A 169 13.38 23.75 -6.22
N LEU A 170 14.54 23.60 -5.57
CA LEU A 170 14.65 23.12 -4.19
C LEU A 170 14.09 24.13 -3.18
N PHE A 171 14.28 25.43 -3.44
CA PHE A 171 13.68 26.50 -2.62
C PHE A 171 12.18 26.67 -2.88
N MET A 172 11.71 26.45 -4.13
CA MET A 172 10.30 26.56 -4.47
C MET A 172 9.55 25.24 -4.18
N LYS A 173 9.32 24.94 -2.92
CA LYS A 173 8.66 23.71 -2.42
C LYS A 173 7.31 23.40 -3.09
N HIS A 174 6.62 24.42 -3.64
CA HIS A 174 5.24 24.32 -4.15
C HIS A 174 5.14 23.79 -5.60
N ARG A 175 6.19 23.81 -6.41
CA ARG A 175 6.13 23.40 -7.83
C ARG A 175 6.45 21.92 -8.11
N LEU A 176 6.71 21.11 -7.07
CA LEU A 176 7.06 19.70 -7.22
C LEU A 176 5.86 18.77 -7.44
N LEU A 177 4.64 19.29 -7.34
CA LEU A 177 3.39 18.55 -7.47
C LEU A 177 2.55 19.19 -8.58
N LEU A 178 2.80 18.79 -9.83
CA LEU A 178 1.92 19.15 -10.94
C LEU A 178 0.58 18.40 -10.76
N PRO A 179 -0.55 19.12 -10.85
CA PRO A 179 -1.86 18.48 -10.87
C PRO A 179 -1.96 17.57 -12.12
N PRO A 180 -2.77 16.51 -12.06
CA PRO A 180 -3.05 15.68 -13.22
C PRO A 180 -3.63 16.53 -14.35
N ASP A 181 -3.19 16.24 -15.57
CA ASP A 181 -3.59 16.98 -16.76
C ASP A 181 -5.06 16.63 -17.11
N PRO A 182 -5.99 17.60 -17.14
CA PRO A 182 -7.39 17.35 -17.43
C PRO A 182 -7.62 16.87 -18.88
N GLU A 183 -6.72 17.20 -19.81
CA GLU A 183 -6.85 16.77 -21.23
C GLU A 183 -6.71 15.25 -21.36
N LYS A 184 -6.01 14.60 -20.45
CA LYS A 184 -5.85 13.14 -20.40
C LYS A 184 -7.06 12.38 -19.87
N GLN A 185 -8.11 13.07 -19.41
CA GLN A 185 -9.33 12.42 -18.88
C GLN A 185 -9.97 11.45 -19.86
N LYS A 186 -10.08 11.83 -21.15
CA LYS A 186 -10.65 10.99 -22.20
C LYS A 186 -9.84 9.72 -22.44
N ASP A 187 -8.51 9.82 -22.41
CA ASP A 187 -7.61 8.69 -22.60
C ASP A 187 -7.68 7.72 -21.43
N TRP A 188 -7.73 8.23 -20.20
CA TRP A 188 -7.87 7.40 -19.01
C TRP A 188 -9.23 6.73 -18.93
N ARG A 189 -10.31 7.40 -19.37
CA ARG A 189 -11.64 6.79 -19.50
C ARG A 189 -11.63 5.63 -20.49
N ARG A 190 -11.00 5.79 -21.66
CA ARG A 190 -10.88 4.73 -22.67
C ARG A 190 -10.09 3.53 -22.13
N ARG A 191 -8.98 3.77 -21.45
CA ARG A 191 -8.17 2.71 -20.82
C ARG A 191 -8.94 1.97 -19.71
N LEU A 192 -9.70 2.70 -18.89
CA LEU A 192 -10.55 2.12 -17.86
C LEU A 192 -11.60 1.18 -18.47
N TRP A 193 -12.36 1.65 -19.45
CA TRP A 193 -13.37 0.82 -20.09
C TRP A 193 -12.77 -0.36 -20.86
N GLY A 194 -11.62 -0.16 -21.52
CA GLY A 194 -10.89 -1.23 -22.19
C GLY A 194 -10.40 -2.31 -21.23
N SER A 195 -9.80 -1.93 -20.11
CA SER A 195 -9.33 -2.92 -19.11
C SER A 195 -10.49 -3.60 -18.39
N LEU A 196 -11.59 -2.87 -18.11
CA LEU A 196 -12.78 -3.44 -17.48
C LEU A 196 -13.48 -4.42 -18.41
N SER A 197 -13.56 -4.14 -19.73
CA SER A 197 -14.14 -5.07 -20.70
C SER A 197 -13.33 -6.36 -20.84
N VAL A 198 -11.99 -6.27 -20.82
CA VAL A 198 -11.13 -7.47 -20.80
C VAL A 198 -11.31 -8.26 -19.50
N TYR A 199 -11.43 -7.58 -18.36
CA TYR A 199 -11.69 -8.22 -17.07
C TYR A 199 -13.03 -8.99 -17.08
N VAL A 200 -14.12 -8.35 -17.52
CA VAL A 200 -15.45 -8.99 -17.65
C VAL A 200 -15.43 -10.13 -18.66
N PHE A 201 -14.73 -9.97 -19.79
CA PHE A 201 -14.56 -11.03 -20.78
C PHE A 201 -13.88 -12.27 -20.18
N LEU A 202 -12.81 -12.09 -19.37
CA LEU A 202 -12.16 -13.20 -18.67
C LEU A 202 -13.07 -13.88 -17.63
N LEU A 203 -13.92 -13.10 -16.94
CA LEU A 203 -14.93 -13.67 -16.04
C LEU A 203 -15.98 -14.51 -16.81
N ILE A 204 -16.41 -14.06 -17.98
CA ILE A 204 -17.33 -14.83 -18.84
C ILE A 204 -16.65 -16.09 -19.37
N LEU A 205 -15.39 -15.99 -19.80
CA LEU A 205 -14.62 -17.17 -20.23
C LEU A 205 -14.44 -18.21 -19.12
N MET A 206 -14.37 -17.77 -17.86
CA MET A 206 -14.30 -18.65 -16.71
C MET A 206 -15.58 -19.50 -16.57
N VAL A 207 -16.75 -18.97 -16.95
CA VAL A 207 -18.05 -19.68 -16.86
C VAL A 207 -18.32 -20.59 -18.06
N ILE A 208 -17.92 -20.18 -19.26
CA ILE A 208 -18.23 -20.89 -20.51
C ILE A 208 -17.10 -21.86 -20.91
N GLY A 209 -15.87 -21.59 -20.42
CA GLY A 209 -14.66 -22.30 -20.86
C GLY A 209 -14.57 -23.74 -20.35
N LYS A 210 -13.79 -24.54 -21.07
CA LYS A 210 -13.31 -25.85 -20.57
C LYS A 210 -12.24 -25.64 -19.51
N GLU A 211 -11.92 -26.65 -18.71
CA GLU A 211 -10.97 -26.59 -17.59
C GLU A 211 -9.64 -25.91 -17.95
N GLU A 212 -9.08 -26.19 -19.13
CA GLU A 212 -7.81 -25.56 -19.58
C GLU A 212 -7.96 -24.04 -19.76
N ILE A 213 -9.10 -23.59 -20.33
CA ILE A 213 -9.39 -22.18 -20.57
C ILE A 213 -9.64 -21.45 -19.23
N VAL A 214 -10.30 -22.09 -18.29
CA VAL A 214 -10.55 -21.57 -16.95
C VAL A 214 -9.22 -21.33 -16.21
N MET A 215 -8.28 -22.27 -16.28
CA MET A 215 -6.95 -22.11 -15.67
C MET A 215 -6.17 -20.93 -16.27
N ILE A 216 -6.25 -20.75 -17.59
CA ILE A 216 -5.64 -19.59 -18.26
C ILE A 216 -6.34 -18.29 -17.82
N ALA A 217 -7.67 -18.27 -17.79
CA ALA A 217 -8.43 -17.09 -17.37
C ALA A 217 -8.08 -16.66 -15.94
N ILE A 218 -7.99 -17.60 -14.99
CA ILE A 218 -7.58 -17.34 -13.60
C ILE A 218 -6.16 -16.76 -13.54
N ALA A 219 -5.22 -17.30 -14.33
CA ALA A 219 -3.84 -16.83 -14.33
C ALA A 219 -3.71 -15.38 -14.81
N PHE A 220 -4.49 -14.98 -15.81
CA PHE A 220 -4.38 -13.66 -16.44
C PHE A 220 -5.33 -12.59 -15.86
N ILE A 221 -6.35 -12.94 -15.07
CA ILE A 221 -7.37 -12.00 -14.55
C ILE A 221 -6.78 -10.88 -13.67
N ALA A 222 -5.67 -11.13 -13.01
CA ALA A 222 -4.99 -10.15 -12.16
C ALA A 222 -4.47 -8.93 -12.94
N VAL A 223 -4.05 -9.12 -14.20
CA VAL A 223 -3.46 -8.05 -15.02
C VAL A 223 -4.48 -6.97 -15.37
N PRO A 224 -5.62 -7.28 -16.05
CA PRO A 224 -6.61 -6.25 -16.35
C PRO A 224 -7.25 -5.67 -15.10
N LEU A 225 -7.36 -6.43 -14.00
CA LEU A 225 -7.83 -5.93 -12.72
C LEU A 225 -6.91 -4.83 -12.17
N LEU A 226 -5.61 -5.04 -12.11
CA LEU A 226 -4.64 -4.04 -11.66
C LEU A 226 -4.62 -2.80 -12.56
N ILE A 227 -4.72 -3.00 -13.88
CA ILE A 227 -4.79 -1.90 -14.85
C ILE A 227 -6.08 -1.10 -14.65
N SER A 228 -7.22 -1.76 -14.41
CA SER A 228 -8.52 -1.10 -14.14
C SER A 228 -8.46 -0.24 -12.88
N ILE A 229 -7.89 -0.75 -11.79
CA ILE A 229 -7.72 0.00 -10.55
C ILE A 229 -6.87 1.25 -10.79
N TYR A 230 -5.72 1.11 -11.44
CA TYR A 230 -4.84 2.24 -11.72
C TYR A 230 -5.49 3.28 -12.64
N ALA A 231 -6.14 2.83 -13.72
CA ALA A 231 -6.85 3.69 -14.66
C ALA A 231 -8.01 4.44 -14.00
N PHE A 232 -8.74 3.80 -13.08
CA PHE A 232 -9.81 4.43 -12.31
C PHE A 232 -9.32 5.60 -11.47
N TYR A 233 -8.22 5.43 -10.72
CA TYR A 233 -7.68 6.52 -9.90
C TYR A 233 -7.10 7.65 -10.76
N GLN A 234 -6.48 7.34 -11.90
CA GLN A 234 -6.03 8.36 -12.85
C GLN A 234 -7.19 9.12 -13.47
N TYR A 235 -8.24 8.41 -13.87
CA TYR A 235 -9.47 9.02 -14.38
C TYR A 235 -10.11 9.94 -13.34
N LEU A 236 -10.24 9.48 -12.09
CA LEU A 236 -10.84 10.25 -11.00
C LEU A 236 -10.04 11.52 -10.72
N ALA A 237 -8.71 11.44 -10.71
CA ALA A 237 -7.83 12.60 -10.49
C ALA A 237 -7.90 13.60 -11.66
N ALA A 238 -7.95 13.12 -12.91
CA ALA A 238 -8.12 13.96 -14.10
C ALA A 238 -9.51 14.60 -14.14
N ALA A 239 -10.57 13.86 -13.79
CA ALA A 239 -11.94 14.38 -13.71
C ALA A 239 -12.06 15.46 -12.63
N ALA A 240 -11.45 15.28 -11.46
CA ALA A 240 -11.44 16.28 -10.40
C ALA A 240 -10.71 17.57 -10.82
N SER A 241 -9.62 17.46 -11.59
CA SER A 241 -8.91 18.63 -12.13
C SER A 241 -9.73 19.35 -13.22
N GLY A 242 -10.43 18.62 -14.08
CA GLY A 242 -11.36 19.16 -15.07
C GLY A 242 -12.54 19.88 -14.44
N LEU A 243 -13.18 19.26 -13.44
CA LEU A 243 -14.32 19.85 -12.73
C LEU A 243 -13.96 21.19 -12.04
N ARG A 244 -12.73 21.30 -11.55
CA ARG A 244 -12.20 22.53 -10.97
C ARG A 244 -12.04 23.63 -12.02
N ARG A 245 -11.70 23.28 -13.26
CA ARG A 245 -11.49 24.22 -14.36
C ARG A 245 -12.82 24.71 -14.97
N ASP A 246 -13.75 23.76 -15.17
CA ASP A 246 -14.93 24.00 -16.01
C ASP A 246 -16.16 24.50 -15.25
N CYS A 247 -16.22 24.32 -13.91
CA CYS A 247 -17.36 24.67 -13.08
C CYS A 247 -17.00 25.67 -11.97
N PRO A 248 -16.90 26.97 -12.24
CA PRO A 248 -16.60 27.99 -11.24
C PRO A 248 -17.67 28.10 -10.12
N ALA A 249 -18.91 27.70 -10.37
CA ALA A 249 -19.98 27.68 -9.36
C ALA A 249 -19.67 26.74 -8.18
N ILE A 250 -18.95 25.62 -8.42
CA ILE A 250 -18.50 24.70 -7.36
C ILE A 250 -17.45 25.34 -6.46
N LEU A 251 -16.75 26.37 -6.95
CA LEU A 251 -15.75 27.13 -6.19
C LEU A 251 -16.38 27.96 -5.09
N LEU A 252 -17.62 28.37 -5.25
CA LEU A 252 -18.37 29.22 -4.32
C LEU A 252 -19.05 28.42 -3.21
N GLU A 253 -19.19 27.10 -3.33
CA GLU A 253 -19.79 26.26 -2.31
C GLU A 253 -18.78 25.85 -1.23
N LYS A 254 -19.04 26.31 -0.02
CA LYS A 254 -18.36 26.18 1.29
C LYS A 254 -17.09 25.30 1.36
N ASP A 255 -17.22 23.98 1.33
CA ASP A 255 -16.10 23.05 1.60
C ASP A 255 -15.72 22.17 0.39
N ARG A 256 -16.50 22.26 -0.70
CA ARG A 256 -16.26 21.44 -1.91
C ARG A 256 -14.99 21.82 -2.62
N LEU A 257 -14.65 23.12 -2.64
CA LEU A 257 -13.39 23.59 -3.18
C LEU A 257 -12.18 22.96 -2.49
N LEU A 258 -12.20 22.93 -1.15
CA LEU A 258 -11.09 22.39 -0.34
C LEU A 258 -10.91 20.89 -0.57
N THR A 259 -12.00 20.12 -0.62
CA THR A 259 -11.97 18.70 -0.91
C THR A 259 -11.51 18.41 -2.35
N LEU A 260 -11.97 19.19 -3.32
CA LEU A 260 -11.57 19.05 -4.72
C LEU A 260 -10.12 19.46 -4.93
N ALA A 261 -9.66 20.54 -4.29
CA ALA A 261 -8.29 21.03 -4.35
C ALA A 261 -7.31 19.97 -3.81
N GLU A 262 -7.69 19.22 -2.78
CA GLU A 262 -6.84 18.18 -2.24
C GLU A 262 -6.81 16.93 -3.10
N PHE A 263 -7.94 16.55 -3.70
CA PHE A 263 -7.98 15.47 -4.70
C PHE A 263 -7.09 15.79 -5.91
N THR A 264 -7.09 17.03 -6.38
CA THR A 264 -6.22 17.50 -7.47
C THR A 264 -4.77 17.66 -7.04
N ALA A 265 -4.50 17.97 -5.76
CA ALA A 265 -3.17 18.03 -5.20
C ALA A 265 -2.56 16.64 -4.91
N SER A 266 -3.36 15.57 -4.96
CA SER A 266 -2.82 14.22 -4.87
C SER A 266 -1.94 13.94 -6.09
N SER A 267 -0.63 13.93 -5.85
CA SER A 267 0.37 13.64 -6.89
C SER A 267 0.18 12.22 -7.43
N ASN A 268 0.77 11.93 -8.61
CA ASN A 268 0.84 10.57 -9.16
C ASN A 268 1.24 9.50 -8.14
N ASN A 269 2.02 9.86 -7.12
CA ASN A 269 2.39 8.97 -6.04
C ASN A 269 1.20 8.56 -5.15
N GLY A 270 0.27 9.49 -4.89
CA GLY A 270 -0.96 9.17 -4.13
C GLY A 270 -1.90 8.26 -4.91
N ILE A 271 -1.94 8.41 -6.22
CA ILE A 271 -2.73 7.56 -7.12
C ILE A 271 -2.21 6.12 -7.11
N ILE A 272 -0.89 5.95 -7.28
CA ILE A 272 -0.24 4.63 -7.22
C ILE A 272 -0.51 3.98 -5.85
N LEU A 273 -0.41 4.75 -4.78
CA LEU A 273 -0.60 4.27 -3.43
C LEU A 273 -2.03 3.75 -3.20
N ASN A 274 -3.03 4.50 -3.66
CA ASN A 274 -4.44 4.09 -3.57
C ASN A 274 -4.71 2.83 -4.42
N ALA A 275 -4.07 2.70 -5.59
CA ALA A 275 -4.17 1.49 -6.41
C ALA A 275 -3.56 0.28 -5.71
N VAL A 276 -2.42 0.44 -5.04
CA VAL A 276 -1.80 -0.63 -4.24
C VAL A 276 -2.68 -1.01 -3.05
N PHE A 277 -3.37 -0.06 -2.41
CA PHE A 277 -4.33 -0.36 -1.33
C PHE A 277 -5.46 -1.27 -1.81
N CYS A 278 -6.09 -0.92 -2.94
CA CYS A 278 -7.10 -1.77 -3.53
C CYS A 278 -6.57 -3.17 -3.82
N ALA A 279 -5.40 -3.27 -4.46
CA ALA A 279 -4.79 -4.54 -4.79
C ALA A 279 -4.53 -5.39 -3.53
N CYS A 280 -3.93 -4.80 -2.48
CA CYS A 280 -3.69 -5.51 -1.22
C CYS A 280 -4.98 -6.02 -0.57
N LEU A 281 -6.05 -5.23 -0.59
CA LEU A 281 -7.33 -5.65 -0.03
C LEU A 281 -7.97 -6.78 -0.84
N ILE A 282 -7.90 -6.71 -2.18
CA ILE A 282 -8.41 -7.78 -3.04
C ILE A 282 -7.62 -9.08 -2.81
N PHE A 283 -6.28 -9.00 -2.75
CA PHE A 283 -5.45 -10.18 -2.47
C PHE A 283 -5.68 -10.75 -1.07
N ALA A 284 -5.87 -9.89 -0.05
CA ALA A 284 -6.20 -10.33 1.29
C ALA A 284 -7.53 -11.11 1.31
N PHE A 285 -8.55 -10.55 0.67
CA PHE A 285 -9.88 -11.17 0.59
C PHE A 285 -9.84 -12.51 -0.16
N THR A 286 -9.24 -12.54 -1.35
CA THR A 286 -9.19 -13.75 -2.18
C THR A 286 -8.39 -14.86 -1.50
N ALA A 287 -7.24 -14.53 -0.89
CA ALA A 287 -6.43 -15.49 -0.15
C ALA A 287 -7.17 -16.04 1.08
N PHE A 288 -7.88 -15.18 1.82
CA PHE A 288 -8.68 -15.62 2.96
C PHE A 288 -9.84 -16.52 2.53
N CYS A 289 -10.60 -16.13 1.51
CA CYS A 289 -11.72 -16.94 1.01
C CYS A 289 -11.25 -18.30 0.50
N PHE A 290 -10.17 -18.34 -0.29
CA PHE A 290 -9.63 -19.59 -0.80
C PHE A 290 -9.05 -20.45 0.32
N GLY A 291 -8.33 -19.85 1.27
CA GLY A 291 -7.79 -20.56 2.44
C GLY A 291 -8.86 -21.18 3.32
N THR A 292 -9.92 -20.44 3.64
CA THR A 292 -11.04 -20.97 4.45
C THR A 292 -11.83 -22.02 3.71
N LEU A 293 -11.99 -21.90 2.40
CA LEU A 293 -12.62 -22.92 1.56
C LEU A 293 -11.89 -24.26 1.66
N LEU A 294 -10.55 -24.25 1.60
CA LEU A 294 -9.72 -25.45 1.71
C LEU A 294 -9.77 -26.10 3.12
N PHE A 295 -10.16 -25.33 4.15
CA PHE A 295 -10.38 -25.86 5.51
C PHE A 295 -11.78 -26.43 5.74
N THR A 296 -12.71 -26.20 4.82
CA THR A 296 -14.09 -26.66 5.01
C THR A 296 -14.16 -28.18 4.95
N GLU A 297 -14.68 -28.80 6.00
CA GLU A 297 -14.87 -30.24 6.09
C GLU A 297 -15.85 -30.71 5.01
N GLY A 298 -15.52 -31.83 4.36
CA GLY A 298 -16.34 -32.41 3.29
C GLY A 298 -16.00 -31.95 1.88
N LEU A 299 -15.10 -30.98 1.72
CA LEU A 299 -14.59 -30.56 0.42
C LEU A 299 -13.20 -31.17 0.20
N VAL A 300 -13.13 -32.24 -0.57
CA VAL A 300 -11.86 -32.89 -0.94
C VAL A 300 -11.54 -32.53 -2.38
N ILE A 301 -10.65 -31.54 -2.56
CA ILE A 301 -10.14 -31.12 -3.88
C ILE A 301 -8.78 -31.80 -4.14
N TYR A 302 -7.99 -31.98 -3.08
CA TYR A 302 -6.65 -32.60 -3.10
C TYR A 302 -6.55 -33.62 -1.95
N ASP A 303 -5.43 -34.31 -1.87
CA ASP A 303 -5.14 -35.16 -0.71
C ASP A 303 -5.30 -34.37 0.60
N PRO A 304 -5.90 -34.97 1.66
CA PRO A 304 -6.30 -34.22 2.86
C PRO A 304 -5.17 -33.47 3.57
N GLN A 305 -3.98 -34.04 3.62
CA GLN A 305 -2.84 -33.39 4.30
C GLN A 305 -2.30 -32.17 3.53
N PRO A 306 -1.95 -32.24 2.24
CA PRO A 306 -1.54 -31.09 1.45
C PRO A 306 -2.62 -30.01 1.40
N GLN A 307 -3.90 -30.38 1.31
CA GLN A 307 -5.01 -29.45 1.26
C GLN A 307 -5.11 -28.59 2.53
N ARG A 308 -4.98 -29.17 3.74
CA ARG A 308 -4.99 -28.42 5.00
C ARG A 308 -3.81 -27.44 5.08
N TRP A 309 -2.61 -27.87 4.66
CA TRP A 309 -1.44 -27.00 4.59
C TRP A 309 -1.64 -25.85 3.62
N MET A 310 -2.17 -26.11 2.43
CA MET A 310 -2.51 -25.06 1.47
C MET A 310 -3.49 -24.05 2.05
N GLY A 311 -4.55 -24.50 2.73
CA GLY A 311 -5.52 -23.64 3.39
C GLY A 311 -4.87 -22.76 4.45
N PHE A 312 -4.04 -23.35 5.33
CA PHE A 312 -3.30 -22.62 6.36
C PHE A 312 -2.37 -21.55 5.76
N LEU A 313 -1.62 -21.90 4.72
CA LEU A 313 -0.71 -20.95 4.04
C LEU A 313 -1.49 -19.81 3.38
N GLN A 314 -2.61 -20.09 2.73
CA GLN A 314 -3.43 -19.06 2.10
C GLN A 314 -4.03 -18.07 3.12
N ILE A 315 -4.48 -18.55 4.28
CA ILE A 315 -4.94 -17.65 5.36
C ILE A 315 -3.80 -16.75 5.84
N ASN A 316 -2.59 -17.30 6.00
CA ASN A 316 -1.42 -16.51 6.39
C ASN A 316 -1.04 -15.47 5.31
N ILE A 317 -1.16 -15.81 4.03
CA ILE A 317 -1.00 -14.86 2.92
C ILE A 317 -2.03 -13.73 3.03
N GLY A 318 -3.29 -14.06 3.25
CA GLY A 318 -4.35 -13.09 3.49
C GLY A 318 -4.04 -12.14 4.66
N LEU A 319 -3.55 -12.69 5.77
CA LEU A 319 -3.14 -11.92 6.94
C LEU A 319 -1.97 -10.96 6.63
N ILE A 320 -0.95 -11.43 5.90
CA ILE A 320 0.18 -10.59 5.47
C ILE A 320 -0.31 -9.40 4.64
N PHE A 321 -1.19 -9.62 3.66
CA PHE A 321 -1.76 -8.55 2.85
C PHE A 321 -2.64 -7.59 3.65
N LEU A 322 -3.38 -8.09 4.64
CA LEU A 322 -4.19 -7.26 5.53
C LEU A 322 -3.33 -6.35 6.41
N VAL A 323 -2.27 -6.89 7.03
CA VAL A 323 -1.31 -6.11 7.82
C VAL A 323 -0.60 -5.07 6.94
N LEU A 324 -0.19 -5.46 5.74
CA LEU A 324 0.40 -4.57 4.76
C LEU A 324 -0.57 -3.42 4.41
N TYR A 325 -1.84 -3.72 4.15
CA TYR A 325 -2.88 -2.73 3.87
C TYR A 325 -3.00 -1.70 4.98
N PHE A 326 -3.17 -2.12 6.25
CA PHE A 326 -3.30 -1.21 7.38
C PHE A 326 -2.02 -0.42 7.67
N SER A 327 -0.86 -1.04 7.51
CA SER A 327 0.44 -0.37 7.66
C SER A 327 0.59 0.77 6.65
N MET A 328 0.31 0.51 5.38
CA MET A 328 0.38 1.50 4.32
C MET A 328 -0.67 2.61 4.48
N LEU A 329 -1.86 2.25 4.94
CA LEU A 329 -2.93 3.19 5.22
C LEU A 329 -2.51 4.17 6.31
N SER A 330 -1.94 3.66 7.41
CA SER A 330 -1.42 4.48 8.53
C SER A 330 -0.33 5.43 8.08
N LEU A 331 0.60 4.93 7.26
CA LEU A 331 1.66 5.75 6.67
C LEU A 331 1.10 6.92 5.87
N THR A 332 0.16 6.65 4.96
CA THR A 332 -0.40 7.69 4.10
C THR A 332 -1.15 8.76 4.89
N GLN A 333 -1.87 8.36 5.93
CA GLN A 333 -2.55 9.30 6.82
C GLN A 333 -1.56 10.22 7.54
N ILE A 334 -0.49 9.67 8.10
CA ILE A 334 0.55 10.46 8.78
C ILE A 334 1.24 11.41 7.80
N LEU A 335 1.58 10.94 6.60
CA LEU A 335 2.23 11.77 5.58
C LEU A 335 1.32 12.90 5.10
N LYS A 336 0.02 12.63 4.90
CA LYS A 336 -0.97 13.65 4.53
C LYS A 336 -1.10 14.70 5.63
N LEU A 337 -1.23 14.28 6.88
CA LEU A 337 -1.35 15.19 8.01
C LEU A 337 -0.14 16.12 8.15
N ARG A 338 1.08 15.57 8.05
CA ARG A 338 2.31 16.38 8.08
C ARG A 338 2.38 17.41 6.94
N ARG A 339 1.93 17.05 5.74
CA ARG A 339 1.88 17.98 4.59
C ARG A 339 0.87 19.10 4.81
N GLN A 340 -0.30 18.76 5.36
CA GLN A 340 -1.40 19.69 5.53
C GLN A 340 -1.23 20.62 6.73
N LYS A 341 -0.40 20.26 7.72
CA LYS A 341 -0.24 21.03 8.95
C LYS A 341 -0.05 22.53 8.67
N ARG A 342 0.86 22.89 7.78
CA ARG A 342 1.13 24.29 7.43
C ARG A 342 -0.07 25.00 6.78
N SER A 343 -0.81 24.31 5.92
CA SER A 343 -2.02 24.86 5.28
C SER A 343 -3.16 25.02 6.29
N LEU A 344 -3.25 24.11 7.26
CA LEU A 344 -4.22 24.19 8.36
C LEU A 344 -3.93 25.36 9.29
N ASP A 345 -2.66 25.59 9.64
CA ASP A 345 -2.24 26.73 10.47
C ASP A 345 -2.59 28.06 9.77
N ILE A 346 -2.39 28.16 8.44
CA ILE A 346 -2.79 29.33 7.64
C ILE A 346 -4.31 29.50 7.65
N LEU A 347 -5.10 28.44 7.49
CA LEU A 347 -6.57 28.52 7.54
C LEU A 347 -7.09 28.94 8.91
N CYS A 348 -6.43 28.50 9.99
CA CYS A 348 -6.74 28.97 11.34
C CYS A 348 -6.43 30.46 11.51
N SER A 349 -5.28 30.93 10.99
CA SER A 349 -4.91 32.36 11.05
C SER A 349 -5.83 33.28 10.22
N LEU A 350 -6.47 32.72 9.16
CA LEU A 350 -7.51 33.40 8.37
C LEU A 350 -8.90 33.40 9.02
N GLY A 351 -9.03 32.91 10.28
CA GLY A 351 -10.27 32.99 11.04
C GLY A 351 -11.26 31.84 10.82
N LYS A 352 -10.85 30.74 10.15
CA LYS A 352 -11.75 29.59 10.04
C LYS A 352 -11.89 28.89 11.40
N SER A 353 -13.15 28.62 11.85
CA SER A 353 -13.39 27.99 13.13
C SER A 353 -12.81 26.57 13.21
N GLN A 354 -12.28 26.21 14.37
CA GLN A 354 -11.70 24.86 14.60
C GLN A 354 -12.73 23.74 14.39
N THR A 355 -13.99 23.99 14.71
CA THR A 355 -15.08 23.03 14.51
C THR A 355 -15.34 22.75 13.03
N ALA A 356 -15.28 23.77 12.18
CA ALA A 356 -15.42 23.60 10.72
C ALA A 356 -14.22 22.86 10.14
N LEU A 357 -13.00 23.14 10.63
CA LEU A 357 -11.78 22.51 10.20
C LEU A 357 -11.74 21.02 10.59
N ASN A 358 -12.16 20.69 11.81
CA ASN A 358 -12.28 19.29 12.26
C ASN A 358 -13.29 18.51 11.41
N ARG A 359 -14.46 19.08 11.13
CA ARG A 359 -15.47 18.46 10.27
C ARG A 359 -14.97 18.19 8.86
N TRP A 360 -14.22 19.13 8.30
CA TRP A 360 -13.61 18.97 6.99
C TRP A 360 -12.56 17.84 6.97
N LEU A 361 -11.67 17.80 7.99
CA LEU A 361 -10.67 16.72 8.12
C LEU A 361 -11.31 15.35 8.31
N ASP A 362 -12.33 15.25 9.15
CA ASP A 362 -13.06 13.98 9.37
C ASP A 362 -13.68 13.48 8.05
N ARG A 363 -14.32 14.38 7.30
CA ARG A 363 -14.89 14.06 5.97
C ARG A 363 -13.82 13.60 4.97
N GLN A 364 -12.68 14.27 4.98
CA GLN A 364 -11.53 13.92 4.13
C GLN A 364 -10.99 12.54 4.47
N ILE A 365 -10.84 12.21 5.76
CA ILE A 365 -10.42 10.89 6.21
C ILE A 365 -11.39 9.84 5.68
N VAL A 366 -12.69 10.02 5.88
CA VAL A 366 -13.73 9.09 5.44
C VAL A 366 -13.67 8.86 3.92
N ILE A 367 -13.52 9.91 3.13
CA ILE A 367 -13.40 9.79 1.65
C ILE A 367 -12.14 9.04 1.25
N ASN A 368 -10.99 9.42 1.82
CA ASN A 368 -9.70 8.80 1.48
C ASN A 368 -9.61 7.33 1.88
N LEU A 369 -10.22 6.99 3.02
CA LEU A 369 -10.29 5.61 3.50
C LEU A 369 -11.34 4.81 2.72
N GLY A 370 -12.52 5.38 2.50
CA GLY A 370 -13.66 4.69 1.88
C GLY A 370 -13.45 4.36 0.40
N LEU A 371 -12.74 5.21 -0.34
CA LEU A 371 -12.58 5.05 -1.79
C LEU A 371 -11.87 3.74 -2.20
N PRO A 372 -10.73 3.33 -1.58
CA PRO A 372 -10.11 2.04 -1.87
C PRO A 372 -11.00 0.84 -1.53
N VAL A 373 -11.70 0.90 -0.40
CA VAL A 373 -12.62 -0.18 0.03
C VAL A 373 -13.78 -0.30 -0.95
N LEU A 374 -14.41 0.82 -1.30
CA LEU A 374 -15.53 0.83 -2.24
C LEU A 374 -15.15 0.25 -3.60
N MET A 375 -13.99 0.63 -4.13
CA MET A 375 -13.50 0.10 -5.41
C MET A 375 -13.21 -1.40 -5.32
N SER A 376 -12.62 -1.87 -4.22
CA SER A 376 -12.36 -3.30 -3.99
C SER A 376 -13.67 -4.09 -3.90
N VAL A 377 -14.67 -3.56 -3.18
CA VAL A 377 -15.99 -4.20 -3.04
C VAL A 377 -16.71 -4.29 -4.38
N VAL A 378 -16.64 -3.25 -5.22
CA VAL A 378 -17.25 -3.27 -6.57
C VAL A 378 -16.60 -4.33 -7.45
N LEU A 379 -15.26 -4.42 -7.46
CA LEU A 379 -14.54 -5.40 -8.28
C LEU A 379 -14.76 -6.83 -7.79
N LEU A 380 -14.68 -7.08 -6.48
CA LEU A 380 -14.93 -8.39 -5.90
C LEU A 380 -16.40 -8.79 -6.04
N GLY A 381 -17.33 -7.87 -5.82
CA GLY A 381 -18.77 -8.10 -6.00
C GLY A 381 -19.14 -8.43 -7.45
N SER A 382 -18.44 -7.85 -8.43
CA SER A 382 -18.64 -8.21 -9.84
C SER A 382 -18.11 -9.60 -10.19
N ALA A 383 -17.04 -10.07 -9.51
CA ALA A 383 -16.48 -11.41 -9.73
C ALA A 383 -17.22 -12.52 -8.97
N ALA A 384 -17.76 -12.19 -7.79
CA ALA A 384 -18.34 -13.17 -6.87
C ALA A 384 -19.40 -14.10 -7.50
N PRO A 385 -20.37 -13.65 -8.30
CA PRO A 385 -21.35 -14.54 -8.92
C PRO A 385 -20.71 -15.54 -9.90
N PHE A 386 -19.71 -15.13 -10.67
CA PHE A 386 -19.01 -15.99 -11.63
C PHE A 386 -18.20 -17.07 -10.91
N VAL A 387 -17.45 -16.68 -9.89
CA VAL A 387 -16.67 -17.61 -9.07
C VAL A 387 -17.59 -18.58 -8.31
N ASN A 388 -18.68 -18.08 -7.73
CA ASN A 388 -19.63 -18.92 -7.03
C ASN A 388 -20.34 -19.93 -7.98
N PHE A 389 -20.61 -19.54 -9.21
CA PHE A 389 -21.21 -20.43 -10.21
C PHE A 389 -20.26 -21.61 -10.52
N GLU A 390 -18.98 -21.34 -10.77
CA GLU A 390 -18.00 -22.40 -11.01
C GLU A 390 -17.77 -23.28 -9.77
N LEU A 391 -17.71 -22.64 -8.60
CA LEU A 391 -17.53 -23.36 -7.35
C LEU A 391 -18.68 -24.33 -7.07
N ASN A 392 -19.93 -23.92 -7.34
CA ASN A 392 -21.12 -24.76 -7.16
C ASN A 392 -21.18 -25.96 -8.14
N ARG A 393 -20.38 -25.97 -9.22
CA ARG A 393 -20.23 -27.14 -10.11
C ARG A 393 -19.38 -28.24 -9.49
N VAL A 394 -18.40 -27.84 -8.68
CA VAL A 394 -17.43 -28.75 -8.07
C VAL A 394 -17.84 -29.19 -6.66
N ILE A 395 -18.57 -28.35 -5.96
CA ILE A 395 -18.95 -28.57 -4.54
C ILE A 395 -20.26 -29.35 -4.44
N PRO A 396 -20.39 -30.26 -3.43
CA PRO A 396 -21.64 -30.96 -3.13
C PRO A 396 -22.81 -30.01 -2.88
N SER A 397 -24.01 -30.42 -3.27
CA SER A 397 -25.26 -29.63 -3.14
C SER A 397 -25.56 -29.11 -1.72
N ALA A 398 -25.06 -29.81 -0.69
CA ALA A 398 -25.20 -29.40 0.72
C ALA A 398 -24.43 -28.15 1.09
N MET A 399 -23.42 -27.75 0.31
CA MET A 399 -22.52 -26.62 0.57
C MET A 399 -22.67 -25.50 -0.45
N GLN A 400 -23.76 -25.43 -1.16
CA GLN A 400 -24.01 -24.36 -2.14
C GLN A 400 -23.94 -22.98 -1.47
N ASN A 401 -23.34 -22.00 -2.18
CA ASN A 401 -23.17 -20.63 -1.72
C ASN A 401 -22.23 -20.43 -0.51
N ILE A 402 -21.41 -21.41 -0.15
CA ILE A 402 -20.44 -21.29 0.94
C ILE A 402 -19.50 -20.09 0.76
N LEU A 403 -19.19 -19.72 -0.48
CA LEU A 403 -18.36 -18.55 -0.81
C LEU A 403 -18.97 -17.26 -0.23
N PHE A 404 -20.29 -17.06 -0.34
CA PHE A 404 -20.95 -15.86 0.19
C PHE A 404 -20.94 -15.83 1.72
N GLN A 405 -21.03 -17.00 2.38
CA GLN A 405 -20.92 -17.08 3.85
C GLN A 405 -19.52 -16.69 4.32
N ILE A 406 -18.48 -17.25 3.69
CA ILE A 406 -17.08 -16.93 4.00
C ILE A 406 -16.79 -15.44 3.70
N ALA A 407 -17.26 -14.93 2.57
CA ALA A 407 -17.12 -13.52 2.20
C ALA A 407 -17.83 -12.60 3.21
N GLY A 408 -19.00 -13.00 3.72
CA GLY A 408 -19.72 -12.27 4.76
C GLY A 408 -18.95 -12.21 6.08
N ILE A 409 -18.36 -13.33 6.52
CA ILE A 409 -17.53 -13.38 7.73
C ILE A 409 -16.31 -12.45 7.58
N PHE A 410 -15.60 -12.54 6.45
CA PHE A 410 -14.47 -11.64 6.18
C PHE A 410 -14.91 -10.17 6.20
N ALA A 411 -16.01 -9.83 5.52
CA ALA A 411 -16.52 -8.46 5.46
C ALA A 411 -16.87 -7.91 6.85
N LEU A 412 -17.48 -8.71 7.72
CA LEU A 412 -17.80 -8.33 9.10
C LEU A 412 -16.53 -8.11 9.93
N CYS A 413 -15.57 -9.04 9.89
CA CYS A 413 -14.28 -8.91 10.59
C CYS A 413 -13.50 -7.68 10.08
N PHE A 414 -13.44 -7.51 8.75
CA PHE A 414 -12.77 -6.37 8.15
C PHE A 414 -13.44 -5.06 8.53
N ALA A 415 -14.78 -4.97 8.48
CA ALA A 415 -15.52 -3.78 8.87
C ALA A 415 -15.27 -3.39 10.33
N GLY A 416 -15.18 -4.37 11.24
CA GLY A 416 -14.83 -4.15 12.64
C GLY A 416 -13.44 -3.54 12.80
N LEU A 417 -12.42 -4.20 12.22
CA LEU A 417 -11.03 -3.70 12.26
C LEU A 417 -10.89 -2.32 11.61
N TYR A 418 -11.58 -2.13 10.49
CA TYR A 418 -11.57 -0.88 9.76
C TYR A 418 -12.24 0.27 10.53
N GLY A 419 -13.37 -0.01 11.22
CA GLY A 419 -14.05 0.93 12.09
C GLY A 419 -13.16 1.38 13.25
N ILE A 420 -12.48 0.43 13.93
CA ILE A 420 -11.51 0.73 15.00
C ILE A 420 -10.39 1.62 14.47
N TYR A 421 -9.83 1.28 13.30
CA TYR A 421 -8.78 2.07 12.66
C TYR A 421 -9.25 3.48 12.30
N ALA A 422 -10.44 3.63 11.70
CA ALA A 422 -11.00 4.93 11.33
C ALA A 422 -11.23 5.83 12.55
N CYS A 423 -11.77 5.27 13.62
CA CYS A 423 -11.93 5.99 14.89
C CYS A 423 -10.58 6.44 15.47
N ALA A 424 -9.57 5.55 15.48
CA ALA A 424 -8.23 5.89 15.94
C ALA A 424 -7.60 7.02 15.10
N ALA A 425 -7.74 6.98 13.77
CA ALA A 425 -7.24 8.01 12.86
C ALA A 425 -7.90 9.37 13.10
N ILE A 426 -9.22 9.40 13.29
CA ILE A 426 -9.98 10.63 13.58
C ILE A 426 -9.51 11.22 14.92
N VAL A 427 -9.41 10.40 15.96
CA VAL A 427 -8.96 10.86 17.30
C VAL A 427 -7.54 11.40 17.25
N TYR A 428 -6.64 10.69 16.55
CA TYR A 428 -5.25 11.13 16.38
C TYR A 428 -5.15 12.48 15.68
N ASN A 429 -5.87 12.67 14.57
CA ASN A 429 -5.88 13.94 13.82
C ASN A 429 -6.42 15.10 14.65
N ARG A 430 -7.49 14.89 15.40
CA ARG A 430 -8.05 15.92 16.30
C ARG A 430 -7.08 16.31 17.41
N ARG A 431 -6.32 15.34 17.98
CA ARG A 431 -5.27 15.62 18.98
C ARG A 431 -4.11 16.43 18.41
N CYS A 432 -3.68 16.11 17.19
CA CYS A 432 -2.62 16.84 16.51
C CYS A 432 -2.99 18.31 16.25
N LEU A 433 -4.24 18.59 15.88
CA LEU A 433 -4.74 19.96 15.69
C LEU A 433 -4.78 20.77 16.99
N ARG A 434 -5.25 20.18 18.09
CA ARG A 434 -5.28 20.88 19.39
C ARG A 434 -3.90 21.29 19.87
N ARG A 435 -2.87 20.45 19.66
CA ARG A 435 -1.49 20.80 20.02
C ARG A 435 -0.89 21.94 19.18
N SER A 436 -1.33 22.11 17.94
CA SER A 436 -0.87 23.19 17.08
C SER A 436 -1.47 24.55 17.50
N SER A 437 -2.67 24.57 18.07
CA SER A 437 -3.35 25.79 18.52
C SER A 437 -2.89 26.29 19.91
N THR A 438 -2.22 25.45 20.70
CA THR A 438 -1.78 25.78 22.06
C THR A 438 -0.31 26.21 22.18
N GLN A 439 0.47 26.15 21.09
CA GLN A 439 1.82 26.70 21.08
C GLN A 439 1.76 28.19 20.74
N PRO A 440 2.09 29.11 21.69
CA PRO A 440 2.26 30.53 21.37
C PRO A 440 3.41 30.67 20.37
N LYS A 441 3.24 31.57 19.41
CA LYS A 441 4.25 31.92 18.39
C LYS A 441 5.43 32.59 19.03
#